data_a62f9b76afab30931109241c6b57ee6b
#
_entry.id   a62f9b76afab30931109241c6b57ee6b
#
_cell.length_a   1.000
_cell.length_b   1.000
_cell.length_c   1.000
_cell.angle_alpha   90.00
_cell.angle_beta   90.00
_cell.angle_gamma   90.00
#
_symmetry.space_group_name_H-M   'P 1'
#
loop_
_entity.id
_entity.type
_entity.pdbx_description
1 polymer ?
#
loop_
_entity_poly.entity_id
_entity_poly.type
_entity_poly.pdbx_seq_one_letter_code
_entity_poly.pdbx_strand_id
1 'polypeptide(L)'
;MDTWKFYDITHRDHVVCNPTSIAKLDEVIGLLDLPADPSVLDIGSGKGEPLLRLAERFGGAGGAGFRGVAVDPSPFFMRELREAAARRVPAARLDLPEMPGADYPAASASFDLGVCLGASWAFGGYLGTLRALAAAVRPGGQVLVGEPFWRREPEPDYLEWSGMGRDDFGTHEENVEAGEREGLVPFLALVSSGDDWDRYETLQWRAAALYAAAHPGDPDVPELLDRVRRARHEYLAWGRATLGWALYLFGRT
;
A
#
# COMPACT_ATOMS: atom_id res chain seq x y z
N MET A 1 -21.68 -4.32 -8.67
CA MET A 1 -20.98 -3.11 -8.16
C MET A 1 -19.60 -3.02 -8.76
N ASP A 2 -19.19 -1.84 -9.25
CA ASP A 2 -17.84 -1.58 -9.76
C ASP A 2 -16.80 -1.67 -8.64
N THR A 3 -15.62 -2.24 -8.93
CA THR A 3 -14.55 -2.47 -7.96
C THR A 3 -14.01 -1.17 -7.37
N TRP A 4 -13.80 -0.15 -8.21
CA TRP A 4 -13.25 1.12 -7.72
C TRP A 4 -14.25 1.91 -6.91
N LYS A 5 -15.55 1.86 -7.26
CA LYS A 5 -16.64 2.39 -6.42
C LYS A 5 -16.69 1.71 -5.05
N PHE A 6 -16.47 0.39 -5.00
CA PHE A 6 -16.39 -0.34 -3.73
C PHE A 6 -15.25 0.18 -2.86
N TYR A 7 -14.06 0.30 -3.42
CA TYR A 7 -12.90 0.80 -2.67
C TYR A 7 -13.03 2.29 -2.30
N ASP A 8 -13.58 3.14 -3.17
CA ASP A 8 -13.87 4.55 -2.87
C ASP A 8 -14.78 4.68 -1.63
N ILE A 9 -15.85 3.89 -1.56
CA ILE A 9 -16.76 3.88 -0.43
C ILE A 9 -16.09 3.33 0.83
N THR A 10 -15.49 2.16 0.77
CA THR A 10 -14.96 1.46 1.95
C THR A 10 -13.71 2.13 2.51
N HIS A 11 -12.90 2.77 1.68
CA HIS A 11 -11.68 3.45 2.11
C HIS A 11 -11.83 4.98 2.30
N ARG A 12 -13.05 5.52 2.24
CA ARG A 12 -13.27 6.97 2.35
C ARG A 12 -12.66 7.60 3.62
N ASP A 13 -12.70 6.88 4.74
CA ASP A 13 -12.19 7.35 6.04
C ASP A 13 -10.72 6.96 6.29
N HIS A 14 -10.09 6.25 5.35
CA HIS A 14 -8.68 5.87 5.44
C HIS A 14 -7.78 6.97 4.90
N VAL A 15 -6.71 7.24 5.63
CA VAL A 15 -5.58 8.10 5.19
C VAL A 15 -4.59 7.24 4.40
N VAL A 16 -4.28 6.05 4.93
CA VAL A 16 -3.47 5.01 4.27
C VAL A 16 -4.36 3.80 4.01
N CYS A 17 -4.37 3.28 2.78
CA CYS A 17 -5.28 2.20 2.35
C CYS A 17 -4.72 0.80 2.64
N ASN A 18 -4.05 0.64 3.78
CA ASN A 18 -3.53 -0.63 4.29
C ASN A 18 -3.42 -0.58 5.84
N PRO A 19 -3.11 -1.69 6.54
CA PRO A 19 -3.03 -1.74 8.00
C PRO A 19 -1.80 -1.04 8.60
N THR A 20 -1.32 0.06 8.03
CA THR A 20 -0.21 0.84 8.59
C THR A 20 -0.74 2.08 9.29
N SER A 21 -0.37 2.29 10.55
CA SER A 21 -0.67 3.56 11.22
C SER A 21 0.22 4.69 10.69
N ILE A 22 -0.29 5.92 10.79
CA ILE A 22 0.47 7.10 10.40
C ILE A 22 1.79 7.21 11.18
N ALA A 23 1.77 6.85 12.47
CA ALA A 23 2.99 6.87 13.30
C ALA A 23 4.06 5.91 12.78
N LYS A 24 3.68 4.69 12.35
CA LYS A 24 4.62 3.74 11.75
C LYS A 24 5.13 4.21 10.39
N LEU A 25 4.25 4.79 9.57
CA LEU A 25 4.66 5.36 8.30
C LEU A 25 5.68 6.49 8.49
N ASP A 26 5.43 7.38 9.45
CA ASP A 26 6.36 8.47 9.79
C ASP A 26 7.68 7.96 10.37
N GLU A 27 7.64 6.89 11.19
CA GLU A 27 8.84 6.22 11.70
C GLU A 27 9.70 5.70 10.55
N VAL A 28 9.11 4.96 9.61
CA VAL A 28 9.84 4.44 8.44
C VAL A 28 10.39 5.57 7.57
N ILE A 29 9.58 6.59 7.28
CA ILE A 29 10.02 7.77 6.51
C ILE A 29 11.19 8.49 7.22
N GLY A 30 11.18 8.53 8.55
CA GLY A 30 12.26 9.12 9.36
C GLY A 30 13.59 8.35 9.30
N LEU A 31 13.55 7.06 8.95
CA LEU A 31 14.70 6.17 8.84
C LEU A 31 15.25 6.04 7.40
N LEU A 32 14.57 6.64 6.41
CA LEU A 32 15.05 6.63 5.04
C LEU A 32 16.29 7.52 4.88
N ASP A 33 17.27 7.01 4.16
CA ASP A 33 18.47 7.75 3.76
C ASP A 33 18.33 8.15 2.28
N LEU A 34 17.76 9.32 2.05
CA LEU A 34 17.50 9.85 0.71
C LEU A 34 18.29 11.15 0.48
N PRO A 35 18.68 11.45 -0.78
CA PRO A 35 19.33 12.72 -1.12
C PRO A 35 18.38 13.91 -0.91
N ALA A 36 18.92 15.12 -0.98
CA ALA A 36 18.17 16.36 -0.77
C ALA A 36 17.02 16.56 -1.78
N ASP A 37 17.18 16.09 -3.01
CA ASP A 37 16.20 16.22 -4.09
C ASP A 37 15.80 14.82 -4.62
N PRO A 38 15.09 14.00 -3.83
CA PRO A 38 14.89 12.61 -4.16
C PRO A 38 13.91 12.41 -5.32
N SER A 39 14.12 11.31 -6.04
CA SER A 39 13.19 10.78 -7.02
C SER A 39 12.54 9.50 -6.48
N VAL A 40 11.22 9.47 -6.38
CA VAL A 40 10.46 8.38 -5.75
C VAL A 40 9.45 7.80 -6.73
N LEU A 41 9.36 6.47 -6.76
CA LEU A 41 8.33 5.71 -7.48
C LEU A 41 7.41 5.04 -6.45
N ASP A 42 6.11 5.29 -6.54
CA ASP A 42 5.08 4.67 -5.68
C ASP A 42 4.06 3.92 -6.55
N ILE A 43 4.10 2.60 -6.51
CA ILE A 43 3.23 1.71 -7.29
C ILE A 43 2.09 1.20 -6.41
N GLY A 44 0.85 1.34 -6.92
CA GLY A 44 -0.35 1.12 -6.11
C GLY A 44 -0.48 2.18 -5.03
N SER A 45 -0.25 3.43 -5.41
CA SER A 45 -0.13 4.56 -4.48
C SER A 45 -1.42 4.85 -3.69
N GLY A 46 -2.57 4.36 -4.15
CA GLY A 46 -3.85 4.67 -3.54
C GLY A 46 -4.07 6.18 -3.47
N LYS A 47 -4.38 6.70 -2.28
CA LYS A 47 -4.57 8.14 -2.03
C LYS A 47 -3.25 8.92 -1.93
N GLY A 48 -2.10 8.24 -2.10
CA GLY A 48 -0.77 8.85 -2.19
C GLY A 48 -0.20 9.39 -0.88
N GLU A 49 -0.73 9.01 0.26
CA GLU A 49 -0.24 9.52 1.56
C GLU A 49 1.24 9.27 1.79
N PRO A 50 1.83 8.09 1.47
CA PRO A 50 3.27 7.89 1.57
C PRO A 50 4.06 8.87 0.72
N LEU A 51 3.69 9.06 -0.54
CA LEU A 51 4.37 9.96 -1.47
C LEU A 51 4.30 11.43 -1.00
N LEU A 52 3.13 11.87 -0.51
CA LEU A 52 2.93 13.23 -0.02
C LEU A 52 3.79 13.51 1.22
N ARG A 53 3.87 12.57 2.18
CA ARG A 53 4.73 12.70 3.36
C ARG A 53 6.22 12.71 3.01
N LEU A 54 6.63 11.90 2.04
CA LEU A 54 7.99 11.92 1.50
C LEU A 54 8.32 13.29 0.89
N ALA A 55 7.40 13.85 0.10
CA ALA A 55 7.58 15.17 -0.49
C ALA A 55 7.64 16.30 0.57
N GLU A 56 6.81 16.23 1.61
CA GLU A 56 6.85 17.16 2.75
C GLU A 56 8.16 17.06 3.54
N ARG A 57 8.67 15.85 3.72
CA ARG A 57 9.87 15.58 4.52
C ARG A 57 11.17 15.95 3.80
N PHE A 58 11.28 15.59 2.52
CA PHE A 58 12.53 15.66 1.77
C PHE A 58 12.56 16.75 0.69
N GLY A 59 11.41 17.28 0.30
CA GLY A 59 11.31 18.25 -0.80
C GLY A 59 11.52 19.71 -0.41
N GLY A 60 11.77 20.03 0.86
CA GLY A 60 11.88 21.43 1.30
C GLY A 60 10.56 22.20 1.19
N ALA A 61 10.61 23.51 1.03
CA ALA A 61 9.42 24.35 1.03
C ALA A 61 8.43 23.96 -0.09
N GLY A 62 7.24 23.50 0.31
CA GLY A 62 6.19 23.06 -0.62
C GLY A 62 6.56 21.87 -1.50
N GLY A 63 7.62 21.12 -1.15
CA GLY A 63 8.09 19.96 -1.92
C GLY A 63 8.96 20.31 -3.14
N ALA A 64 9.51 21.50 -3.25
CA ALA A 64 10.15 22.03 -4.48
C ALA A 64 11.29 21.15 -5.04
N GLY A 65 12.05 20.46 -4.19
CA GLY A 65 13.13 19.55 -4.60
C GLY A 65 12.64 18.12 -4.92
N PHE A 66 11.43 17.77 -4.58
CA PHE A 66 10.90 16.41 -4.70
C PHE A 66 10.42 16.09 -6.12
N ARG A 67 10.79 14.92 -6.60
CA ARG A 67 10.25 14.32 -7.82
C ARG A 67 9.57 12.99 -7.46
N GLY A 68 8.32 12.82 -7.83
CA GLY A 68 7.56 11.62 -7.55
C GLY A 68 6.75 11.13 -8.72
N VAL A 69 6.65 9.82 -8.83
CA VAL A 69 5.69 9.15 -9.69
C VAL A 69 4.77 8.32 -8.79
N ALA A 70 3.46 8.51 -8.90
CA ALA A 70 2.47 7.72 -8.20
C ALA A 70 1.53 7.06 -9.21
N VAL A 71 1.52 5.73 -9.22
CA VAL A 71 0.75 4.93 -10.18
C VAL A 71 -0.35 4.19 -9.45
N ASP A 72 -1.61 4.43 -9.85
CA ASP A 72 -2.75 3.69 -9.33
C ASP A 72 -3.87 3.64 -10.39
N PRO A 73 -4.58 2.50 -10.58
CA PRO A 73 -5.65 2.40 -11.57
C PRO A 73 -6.98 2.99 -11.09
N SER A 74 -7.13 3.38 -9.81
CA SER A 74 -8.38 3.92 -9.27
C SER A 74 -8.55 5.40 -9.61
N PRO A 75 -9.56 5.78 -10.42
CA PRO A 75 -9.82 7.18 -10.74
C PRO A 75 -10.21 7.99 -9.50
N PHE A 76 -10.80 7.35 -8.50
CA PHE A 76 -11.22 7.99 -7.26
C PHE A 76 -10.01 8.36 -6.39
N PHE A 77 -9.11 7.40 -6.17
CA PHE A 77 -7.90 7.63 -5.38
C PHE A 77 -6.98 8.65 -6.07
N MET A 78 -6.80 8.54 -7.38
CA MET A 78 -5.98 9.47 -8.14
C MET A 78 -6.54 10.89 -8.13
N ARG A 79 -7.85 11.06 -8.09
CA ARG A 79 -8.48 12.38 -7.89
C ARG A 79 -8.14 12.96 -6.51
N GLU A 80 -8.33 12.16 -5.44
CA GLU A 80 -7.99 12.57 -4.07
C GLU A 80 -6.51 12.93 -3.92
N LEU A 81 -5.63 12.14 -4.52
CA LEU A 81 -4.19 12.41 -4.53
C LEU A 81 -3.86 13.73 -5.22
N ARG A 82 -4.42 14.00 -6.42
CA ARG A 82 -4.20 15.28 -7.14
C ARG A 82 -4.63 16.48 -6.29
N GLU A 83 -5.80 16.40 -5.66
CA GLU A 83 -6.31 17.45 -4.78
C GLU A 83 -5.44 17.65 -3.53
N ALA A 84 -5.00 16.56 -2.90
CA ALA A 84 -4.12 16.61 -1.73
C ALA A 84 -2.73 17.16 -2.09
N ALA A 85 -2.15 16.74 -3.21
CA ALA A 85 -0.87 17.23 -3.70
C ALA A 85 -0.88 18.74 -3.96
N ALA A 86 -1.92 19.25 -4.61
CA ALA A 86 -2.08 20.68 -4.87
C ALA A 86 -2.14 21.52 -3.58
N ARG A 87 -2.66 20.97 -2.50
CA ARG A 87 -2.74 21.68 -1.21
C ARG A 87 -1.48 21.54 -0.37
N ARG A 88 -0.86 20.33 -0.33
CA ARG A 88 0.21 19.98 0.63
C ARG A 88 1.60 20.21 0.07
N VAL A 89 1.81 19.89 -1.21
CA VAL A 89 3.13 19.91 -1.86
C VAL A 89 3.08 20.57 -3.25
N PRO A 90 2.57 21.81 -3.36
CA PRO A 90 2.25 22.45 -4.64
C PRO A 90 3.47 22.68 -5.54
N ALA A 91 4.68 22.64 -5.00
CA ALA A 91 5.92 22.83 -5.75
C ALA A 91 6.62 21.51 -6.12
N ALA A 92 6.12 20.36 -5.63
CA ALA A 92 6.66 19.05 -5.99
C ALA A 92 6.40 18.73 -7.48
N ARG A 93 7.36 18.07 -8.11
CA ARG A 93 7.20 17.58 -9.48
C ARG A 93 6.62 16.17 -9.44
N LEU A 94 5.30 16.07 -9.58
CA LEU A 94 4.59 14.80 -9.52
C LEU A 94 4.06 14.40 -10.89
N ASP A 95 4.33 13.15 -11.29
CA ASP A 95 3.66 12.45 -12.38
C ASP A 95 2.69 11.44 -11.76
N LEU A 96 1.41 11.53 -12.15
CA LEU A 96 0.31 10.82 -11.50
C LEU A 96 -0.49 10.00 -12.53
N PRO A 97 0.12 8.97 -13.16
CA PRO A 97 -0.54 8.16 -14.16
C PRO A 97 -1.62 7.26 -13.53
N GLU A 98 -2.81 7.30 -14.13
CA GLU A 98 -3.96 6.47 -13.78
C GLU A 98 -3.95 5.22 -14.65
N MET A 99 -3.25 4.18 -14.18
CA MET A 99 -3.03 2.93 -14.92
C MET A 99 -2.62 1.79 -14.00
N PRO A 100 -2.72 0.51 -14.44
CA PRO A 100 -2.15 -0.61 -13.70
C PRO A 100 -0.64 -0.45 -13.47
N GLY A 101 -0.18 -0.80 -12.25
CA GLY A 101 1.22 -0.61 -11.86
C GLY A 101 2.22 -1.38 -12.74
N ALA A 102 1.84 -2.58 -13.19
CA ALA A 102 2.69 -3.40 -14.08
C ALA A 102 2.87 -2.80 -15.48
N ASP A 103 1.95 -1.93 -15.92
CA ASP A 103 2.00 -1.29 -17.23
C ASP A 103 2.84 -0.01 -17.23
N TYR A 104 3.22 0.49 -16.05
CA TYR A 104 4.03 1.70 -15.96
C TYR A 104 5.48 1.40 -16.40
N PRO A 105 5.98 2.11 -17.44
CA PRO A 105 7.32 1.86 -18.00
C PRO A 105 8.40 2.52 -17.14
N ALA A 106 8.60 2.03 -15.90
CA ALA A 106 9.61 2.57 -15.01
C ALA A 106 11.00 2.48 -15.62
N ALA A 107 11.69 3.61 -15.73
CA ALA A 107 13.06 3.63 -16.20
C ALA A 107 13.98 2.91 -15.19
N SER A 108 14.85 2.02 -15.70
CA SER A 108 15.79 1.27 -14.86
C SER A 108 16.74 2.21 -14.13
N ALA A 109 17.03 1.90 -12.86
CA ALA A 109 17.99 2.58 -12.00
C ALA A 109 17.81 4.12 -11.96
N SER A 110 16.55 4.61 -11.95
CA SER A 110 16.23 6.04 -12.05
C SER A 110 15.71 6.67 -10.77
N PHE A 111 15.29 5.84 -9.80
CA PHE A 111 14.69 6.30 -8.57
C PHE A 111 15.61 6.09 -7.37
N ASP A 112 15.51 6.99 -6.39
CA ASP A 112 16.19 6.86 -5.10
C ASP A 112 15.45 5.94 -4.15
N LEU A 113 14.12 5.91 -4.28
CA LEU A 113 13.22 5.06 -3.51
C LEU A 113 12.12 4.48 -4.41
N GLY A 114 11.91 3.17 -4.31
CA GLY A 114 10.74 2.48 -4.85
C GLY A 114 9.81 2.08 -3.72
N VAL A 115 8.52 2.36 -3.86
CA VAL A 115 7.48 2.09 -2.86
C VAL A 115 6.37 1.24 -3.47
N CYS A 116 5.89 0.23 -2.72
CA CYS A 116 4.65 -0.48 -3.01
C CYS A 116 4.05 -0.99 -1.69
N LEU A 117 2.97 -0.36 -1.21
CA LEU A 117 2.37 -0.67 0.09
C LEU A 117 0.99 -1.33 -0.07
N GLY A 118 0.98 -2.66 -0.34
CA GLY A 118 -0.26 -3.45 -0.44
C GLY A 118 -0.82 -3.61 -1.84
N ALA A 119 0.03 -3.49 -2.85
CA ALA A 119 -0.35 -3.71 -4.24
C ALA A 119 0.58 -4.70 -4.97
N SER A 120 1.17 -5.65 -4.26
CA SER A 120 2.11 -6.65 -4.80
C SER A 120 1.48 -7.53 -5.88
N TRP A 121 0.17 -7.73 -5.84
CA TRP A 121 -0.60 -8.40 -6.88
C TRP A 121 -0.38 -7.79 -8.29
N ALA A 122 -0.03 -6.51 -8.37
CA ALA A 122 0.27 -5.84 -9.65
C ALA A 122 1.44 -6.49 -10.39
N PHE A 123 2.38 -7.11 -9.68
CA PHE A 123 3.56 -7.77 -10.25
C PHE A 123 3.54 -9.30 -10.06
N GLY A 124 2.37 -9.88 -9.79
CA GLY A 124 2.23 -11.31 -9.55
C GLY A 124 2.72 -11.75 -8.15
N GLY A 125 2.68 -10.87 -7.16
CA GLY A 125 3.02 -11.12 -5.76
C GLY A 125 4.30 -10.42 -5.28
N TYR A 126 4.67 -10.72 -4.04
CA TYR A 126 5.74 -10.05 -3.32
C TYR A 126 7.10 -10.11 -4.04
N LEU A 127 7.50 -11.30 -4.51
CA LEU A 127 8.78 -11.49 -5.19
C LEU A 127 8.86 -10.68 -6.51
N GLY A 128 7.76 -10.68 -7.29
CA GLY A 128 7.68 -9.87 -8.50
C GLY A 128 7.80 -8.38 -8.21
N THR A 129 7.20 -7.92 -7.12
CA THR A 129 7.28 -6.53 -6.65
C THR A 129 8.70 -6.15 -6.26
N LEU A 130 9.39 -6.98 -5.49
CA LEU A 130 10.79 -6.74 -5.12
C LEU A 130 11.67 -6.59 -6.35
N ARG A 131 11.53 -7.48 -7.33
CA ARG A 131 12.28 -7.43 -8.60
C ARG A 131 12.00 -6.16 -9.40
N ALA A 132 10.73 -5.81 -9.54
CA ALA A 132 10.32 -4.62 -10.30
C ALA A 132 10.87 -3.33 -9.66
N LEU A 133 10.71 -3.18 -8.35
CA LEU A 133 11.21 -2.01 -7.62
C LEU A 133 12.75 -1.99 -7.58
N ALA A 134 13.41 -3.13 -7.35
CA ALA A 134 14.87 -3.21 -7.38
C ALA A 134 15.43 -2.81 -8.76
N ALA A 135 14.77 -3.17 -9.85
CA ALA A 135 15.19 -2.75 -11.19
C ALA A 135 15.02 -1.24 -11.42
N ALA A 136 13.96 -0.63 -10.88
CA ALA A 136 13.67 0.79 -11.03
C ALA A 136 14.55 1.70 -10.15
N VAL A 137 14.93 1.23 -8.95
CA VAL A 137 15.75 1.95 -7.99
C VAL A 137 17.23 1.89 -8.41
N ARG A 138 17.99 2.95 -8.24
CA ARG A 138 19.44 2.99 -8.52
C ARG A 138 20.25 2.21 -7.48
N PRO A 139 21.49 1.78 -7.78
CA PRO A 139 22.43 1.32 -6.76
C PRO A 139 22.60 2.38 -5.65
N GLY A 140 22.60 1.94 -4.39
CA GLY A 140 22.61 2.81 -3.21
C GLY A 140 21.24 3.41 -2.85
N GLY A 141 20.19 3.15 -3.62
CA GLY A 141 18.81 3.55 -3.29
C GLY A 141 18.10 2.51 -2.40
N GLN A 142 16.82 2.75 -2.14
CA GLN A 142 16.04 1.96 -1.18
C GLN A 142 14.72 1.45 -1.78
N VAL A 143 14.25 0.32 -1.28
CA VAL A 143 12.98 -0.32 -1.66
C VAL A 143 12.14 -0.48 -0.41
N LEU A 144 10.92 0.06 -0.40
CA LEU A 144 9.95 -0.04 0.69
C LEU A 144 8.70 -0.79 0.21
N VAL A 145 8.46 -1.95 0.78
CA VAL A 145 7.28 -2.77 0.45
C VAL A 145 6.45 -3.02 1.70
N GLY A 146 5.13 -2.86 1.58
CA GLY A 146 4.17 -3.30 2.57
C GLY A 146 3.49 -4.58 2.09
N GLU A 147 3.54 -5.63 2.89
CA GLU A 147 3.05 -6.95 2.47
C GLU A 147 2.38 -7.70 3.62
N PRO A 148 1.30 -8.46 3.35
CA PRO A 148 0.80 -9.46 4.27
C PRO A 148 1.81 -10.58 4.50
N PHE A 149 1.66 -11.26 5.64
CA PHE A 149 2.42 -12.47 5.95
C PHE A 149 1.62 -13.39 6.87
N TRP A 150 1.88 -14.69 6.82
CA TRP A 150 1.29 -15.65 7.74
C TRP A 150 1.96 -15.56 9.12
N ARG A 151 1.19 -15.19 10.15
CA ARG A 151 1.62 -15.25 11.56
C ARG A 151 1.65 -16.68 12.07
N ARG A 152 0.78 -17.51 11.54
CA ARG A 152 0.65 -18.94 11.80
C ARG A 152 0.16 -19.63 10.54
N GLU A 153 0.28 -20.94 10.48
CA GLU A 153 -0.27 -21.74 9.38
C GLU A 153 -1.78 -21.46 9.23
N PRO A 154 -2.26 -21.06 8.05
CA PRO A 154 -3.67 -20.80 7.82
C PRO A 154 -4.47 -22.11 7.87
N GLU A 155 -5.66 -22.03 8.49
CA GLU A 155 -6.60 -23.16 8.54
C GLU A 155 -7.19 -23.45 7.15
N PRO A 156 -7.44 -24.71 6.77
CA PRO A 156 -8.04 -25.04 5.48
C PRO A 156 -9.34 -24.30 5.21
N ASP A 157 -10.22 -24.18 6.22
CA ASP A 157 -11.50 -23.47 6.11
C ASP A 157 -11.30 -21.98 5.80
N TYR A 158 -10.21 -21.37 6.32
CA TYR A 158 -9.86 -19.99 6.00
C TYR A 158 -9.45 -19.84 4.54
N LEU A 159 -8.59 -20.72 4.04
CA LEU A 159 -8.17 -20.70 2.63
C LEU A 159 -9.35 -20.95 1.68
N GLU A 160 -10.24 -21.89 2.01
CA GLU A 160 -11.46 -22.14 1.23
C GLU A 160 -12.40 -20.92 1.21
N TRP A 161 -12.61 -20.27 2.38
CA TRP A 161 -13.49 -19.10 2.48
C TRP A 161 -12.97 -17.90 1.71
N SER A 162 -11.68 -17.59 1.86
CA SER A 162 -11.04 -16.43 1.26
C SER A 162 -10.72 -16.63 -0.23
N GLY A 163 -10.56 -17.88 -0.67
CA GLY A 163 -10.04 -18.21 -1.98
C GLY A 163 -8.54 -18.03 -2.12
N MET A 164 -7.82 -17.78 -1.01
CA MET A 164 -6.36 -17.66 -0.99
C MET A 164 -5.68 -19.03 -1.03
N GLY A 165 -4.51 -19.09 -1.65
CA GLY A 165 -3.58 -20.21 -1.53
C GLY A 165 -2.64 -20.03 -0.33
N ARG A 166 -2.14 -21.16 0.24
CA ARG A 166 -1.10 -21.11 1.28
C ARG A 166 0.15 -20.33 0.80
N ASP A 167 0.45 -20.45 -0.50
CA ASP A 167 1.64 -19.86 -1.12
C ASP A 167 1.45 -18.40 -1.57
N ASP A 168 0.27 -17.80 -1.37
CA ASP A 168 0.01 -16.40 -1.70
C ASP A 168 0.83 -15.45 -0.81
N PHE A 169 1.12 -15.86 0.45
CA PHE A 169 1.96 -15.12 1.37
C PHE A 169 3.00 -16.02 2.03
N GLY A 170 4.18 -15.47 2.25
CA GLY A 170 5.20 -16.06 3.09
C GLY A 170 4.96 -15.79 4.58
N THR A 171 5.83 -16.31 5.42
CA THR A 171 5.99 -15.87 6.81
C THR A 171 6.75 -14.53 6.85
N HIS A 172 6.81 -13.91 8.03
CA HIS A 172 7.58 -12.68 8.21
C HIS A 172 9.08 -12.86 7.90
N GLU A 173 9.65 -14.00 8.28
CA GLU A 173 11.03 -14.38 7.99
C GLU A 173 11.23 -14.60 6.48
N GLU A 174 10.37 -15.40 5.82
CA GLU A 174 10.43 -15.66 4.37
C GLU A 174 10.36 -14.39 3.53
N ASN A 175 9.60 -13.36 3.98
CA ASN A 175 9.53 -12.09 3.29
C ASN A 175 10.85 -11.31 3.38
N VAL A 176 11.56 -11.34 4.51
CA VAL A 176 12.90 -10.73 4.64
C VAL A 176 13.90 -11.48 3.77
N GLU A 177 13.95 -12.81 3.87
CA GLU A 177 14.83 -13.65 3.05
C GLU A 177 14.58 -13.51 1.55
N ALA A 178 13.33 -13.26 1.13
CA ALA A 178 13.01 -13.02 -0.26
C ALA A 178 13.74 -11.78 -0.79
N GLY A 179 13.82 -10.71 0.01
CA GLY A 179 14.63 -9.53 -0.32
C GLY A 179 16.11 -9.86 -0.48
N GLU A 180 16.67 -10.63 0.45
CA GLU A 180 18.08 -11.07 0.40
C GLU A 180 18.39 -11.93 -0.82
N ARG A 181 17.48 -12.85 -1.17
CA ARG A 181 17.62 -13.67 -2.40
C ARG A 181 17.62 -12.84 -3.69
N GLU A 182 16.96 -11.69 -3.69
CA GLU A 182 16.98 -10.74 -4.81
C GLU A 182 18.15 -9.72 -4.74
N GLY A 183 19.11 -9.94 -3.84
CA GLY A 183 20.32 -9.10 -3.70
C GLY A 183 20.08 -7.78 -2.97
N LEU A 184 18.98 -7.67 -2.24
CA LEU A 184 18.69 -6.51 -1.40
C LEU A 184 19.19 -6.74 0.04
N VAL A 185 19.55 -5.65 0.72
CA VAL A 185 19.99 -5.70 2.13
C VAL A 185 18.85 -5.26 3.02
N PRO A 186 18.38 -6.10 3.96
CA PRO A 186 17.28 -5.71 4.85
C PRO A 186 17.75 -4.64 5.85
N PHE A 187 17.02 -3.52 5.91
CA PHE A 187 17.26 -2.43 6.85
C PHE A 187 16.24 -2.41 7.97
N LEU A 188 14.96 -2.70 7.66
CA LEU A 188 13.88 -2.66 8.62
C LEU A 188 12.78 -3.65 8.22
N ALA A 189 12.17 -4.28 9.22
CA ALA A 189 10.93 -5.05 9.09
C ALA A 189 10.00 -4.66 10.24
N LEU A 190 9.00 -3.82 9.97
CA LEU A 190 8.13 -3.22 10.98
C LEU A 190 6.70 -3.77 10.87
N VAL A 191 6.29 -4.57 11.85
CA VAL A 191 4.97 -5.22 11.89
C VAL A 191 3.90 -4.27 12.41
N SER A 192 2.75 -4.24 11.75
CA SER A 192 1.55 -3.57 12.24
C SER A 192 0.94 -4.31 13.43
N SER A 193 0.45 -3.54 14.40
CA SER A 193 -0.22 -4.09 15.58
C SER A 193 -1.62 -4.62 15.26
N GLY A 194 -2.21 -5.38 16.20
CA GLY A 194 -3.62 -5.78 16.11
C GLY A 194 -4.57 -4.58 16.02
N ASP A 195 -4.24 -3.47 16.74
CA ASP A 195 -5.04 -2.24 16.71
C ASP A 195 -4.97 -1.53 15.36
N ASP A 196 -3.81 -1.56 14.67
CA ASP A 196 -3.67 -1.01 13.30
C ASP A 196 -4.58 -1.78 12.33
N TRP A 197 -4.60 -3.12 12.43
CA TRP A 197 -5.48 -3.99 11.65
C TRP A 197 -6.96 -3.76 11.98
N ASP A 198 -7.33 -3.79 13.27
CA ASP A 198 -8.71 -3.56 13.71
C ASP A 198 -9.22 -2.20 13.19
N ARG A 199 -8.37 -1.16 13.24
CA ARG A 199 -8.70 0.16 12.70
C ARG A 199 -8.93 0.11 11.19
N TYR A 200 -8.03 -0.53 10.44
CA TYR A 200 -8.14 -0.65 8.99
C TYR A 200 -9.45 -1.37 8.59
N GLU A 201 -9.74 -2.51 9.19
CA GLU A 201 -10.94 -3.28 8.88
C GLU A 201 -12.23 -2.58 9.32
N THR A 202 -12.26 -2.08 10.53
CA THR A 202 -13.50 -1.51 11.10
C THR A 202 -13.91 -0.18 10.46
N LEU A 203 -12.97 0.60 9.96
CA LEU A 203 -13.27 1.79 9.17
C LEU A 203 -14.01 1.45 7.86
N GLN A 204 -13.70 0.34 7.22
CA GLN A 204 -14.43 -0.13 6.03
C GLN A 204 -15.89 -0.45 6.38
N TRP A 205 -16.12 -1.16 7.51
CA TRP A 205 -17.48 -1.50 7.94
C TRP A 205 -18.30 -0.25 8.24
N ARG A 206 -17.69 0.71 8.95
CA ARG A 206 -18.29 2.00 9.25
C ARG A 206 -18.65 2.77 7.97
N ALA A 207 -17.72 2.89 7.05
CA ALA A 207 -17.90 3.63 5.81
C ALA A 207 -19.04 3.06 4.97
N ALA A 208 -19.10 1.72 4.80
CA ALA A 208 -20.16 1.06 4.08
C ALA A 208 -21.56 1.24 4.75
N ALA A 209 -21.62 1.15 6.08
CA ALA A 209 -22.87 1.35 6.82
C ALA A 209 -23.41 2.79 6.68
N LEU A 210 -22.51 3.78 6.78
CA LEU A 210 -22.88 5.19 6.60
C LEU A 210 -23.30 5.50 5.15
N TYR A 211 -22.60 4.91 4.18
CA TYR A 211 -22.97 5.05 2.78
C TYR A 211 -24.37 4.49 2.51
N ALA A 212 -24.64 3.26 2.97
CA ALA A 212 -25.94 2.62 2.79
C ALA A 212 -27.08 3.43 3.42
N ALA A 213 -26.86 4.00 4.60
CA ALA A 213 -27.85 4.86 5.28
C ALA A 213 -28.11 6.17 4.51
N ALA A 214 -27.09 6.74 3.90
CA ALA A 214 -27.18 8.00 3.15
C ALA A 214 -27.73 7.82 1.73
N HIS A 215 -27.61 6.61 1.15
CA HIS A 215 -27.99 6.31 -0.24
C HIS A 215 -28.92 5.09 -0.36
N PRO A 216 -30.09 5.07 0.32
CA PRO A 216 -30.96 3.89 0.37
C PRO A 216 -31.51 3.47 -1.00
N GLY A 217 -31.48 4.34 -2.00
CA GLY A 217 -31.92 4.07 -3.37
C GLY A 217 -30.80 3.62 -4.33
N ASP A 218 -29.55 3.56 -3.88
CA ASP A 218 -28.44 3.09 -4.73
C ASP A 218 -28.53 1.56 -4.92
N PRO A 219 -28.65 1.06 -6.17
CA PRO A 219 -28.78 -0.36 -6.45
C PRO A 219 -27.58 -1.21 -6.02
N ASP A 220 -26.41 -0.60 -5.80
CA ASP A 220 -25.21 -1.30 -5.36
C ASP A 220 -25.15 -1.55 -3.85
N VAL A 221 -26.01 -0.92 -3.04
CA VAL A 221 -25.99 -1.06 -1.57
C VAL A 221 -26.14 -2.50 -1.08
N PRO A 222 -27.03 -3.33 -1.62
CA PRO A 222 -27.12 -4.73 -1.16
C PRO A 222 -25.80 -5.50 -1.37
N GLU A 223 -25.16 -5.36 -2.51
CA GLU A 223 -23.87 -6.00 -2.81
C GLU A 223 -22.74 -5.45 -1.94
N LEU A 224 -22.66 -4.12 -1.75
CA LEU A 224 -21.71 -3.48 -0.84
C LEU A 224 -21.77 -4.09 0.56
N LEU A 225 -22.98 -4.16 1.14
CA LEU A 225 -23.17 -4.67 2.49
C LEU A 225 -22.88 -6.17 2.60
N ASP A 226 -23.19 -6.94 1.55
CA ASP A 226 -22.86 -8.37 1.52
C ASP A 226 -21.35 -8.60 1.47
N ARG A 227 -20.63 -7.92 0.59
CA ARG A 227 -19.16 -8.01 0.49
C ARG A 227 -18.49 -7.62 1.81
N VAL A 228 -18.91 -6.51 2.43
CA VAL A 228 -18.35 -6.05 3.72
C VAL A 228 -18.68 -7.03 4.85
N ARG A 229 -19.89 -7.63 4.85
CA ARG A 229 -20.25 -8.66 5.84
C ARG A 229 -19.38 -9.91 5.72
N ARG A 230 -19.10 -10.36 4.48
CA ARG A 230 -18.22 -11.51 4.22
C ARG A 230 -16.79 -11.23 4.67
N ALA A 231 -16.23 -10.07 4.30
CA ALA A 231 -14.89 -9.66 4.71
C ALA A 231 -14.76 -9.50 6.24
N ARG A 232 -15.79 -8.93 6.89
CA ARG A 232 -15.85 -8.85 8.35
C ARG A 232 -15.84 -10.22 9.02
N HIS A 233 -16.63 -11.18 8.49
CA HIS A 233 -16.66 -12.54 9.02
C HIS A 233 -15.27 -13.18 8.88
N GLU A 234 -14.68 -13.11 7.71
CA GLU A 234 -13.34 -13.62 7.41
C GLU A 234 -12.30 -13.05 8.38
N TYR A 235 -12.27 -11.72 8.54
CA TYR A 235 -11.34 -11.07 9.44
C TYR A 235 -11.50 -11.53 10.90
N LEU A 236 -12.72 -11.54 11.42
CA LEU A 236 -12.99 -11.88 12.83
C LEU A 236 -12.82 -13.38 13.12
N ALA A 237 -13.17 -14.25 12.17
CA ALA A 237 -13.06 -15.69 12.37
C ALA A 237 -11.62 -16.18 12.28
N TRP A 238 -10.84 -15.67 11.34
CA TRP A 238 -9.50 -16.18 11.04
C TRP A 238 -8.45 -15.08 10.86
N GLY A 239 -8.71 -14.10 9.99
CA GLY A 239 -7.72 -13.15 9.49
C GLY A 239 -6.96 -12.43 10.60
N ARG A 240 -7.68 -11.93 11.62
CA ARG A 240 -7.10 -11.20 12.76
C ARG A 240 -6.02 -11.98 13.52
N ALA A 241 -6.16 -13.30 13.60
CA ALA A 241 -5.22 -14.14 14.32
C ALA A 241 -4.15 -14.77 13.41
N THR A 242 -4.43 -14.88 12.11
CA THR A 242 -3.63 -15.68 11.17
C THR A 242 -2.77 -14.80 10.25
N LEU A 243 -3.32 -13.66 9.81
CA LEU A 243 -2.64 -12.76 8.86
C LEU A 243 -1.98 -11.60 9.59
N GLY A 244 -0.75 -11.30 9.25
CA GLY A 244 0.02 -10.13 9.65
C GLY A 244 0.20 -9.17 8.49
N TRP A 245 0.64 -7.96 8.80
CA TRP A 245 1.06 -6.95 7.85
C TRP A 245 2.37 -6.35 8.31
N ALA A 246 3.33 -6.15 7.40
CA ALA A 246 4.58 -5.49 7.74
C ALA A 246 5.06 -4.57 6.62
N LEU A 247 5.81 -3.55 7.01
CA LEU A 247 6.64 -2.74 6.13
C LEU A 247 8.05 -3.31 6.12
N TYR A 248 8.59 -3.56 4.94
CA TYR A 248 9.94 -4.06 4.70
C TYR A 248 10.74 -2.99 3.95
N LEU A 249 11.80 -2.51 4.57
CA LEU A 249 12.73 -1.56 3.95
C LEU A 249 14.04 -2.27 3.63
N PHE A 250 14.45 -2.17 2.38
CA PHE A 250 15.69 -2.75 1.89
C PHE A 250 16.57 -1.70 1.23
N GLY A 251 17.91 -1.89 1.33
CA GLY A 251 18.88 -1.18 0.52
C GLY A 251 19.20 -1.94 -0.76
N ARG A 252 19.33 -1.24 -1.89
CA ARG A 252 19.89 -1.79 -3.12
C ARG A 252 21.39 -1.54 -3.17
N THR A 253 22.21 -2.57 -3.15
CA THR A 253 23.68 -2.50 -3.35
C THR A 253 24.07 -2.30 -4.81
#